data_3744451fb1981a81d4dc20f11a5d69b7
#
_entry.id   3744451fb1981a81d4dc20f11a5d69b7
#
_cell.length_a   1.000
_cell.length_b   1.000
_cell.length_c   1.000
_cell.angle_alpha   90.00
_cell.angle_beta   90.00
_cell.angle_gamma   90.00
#
_symmetry.space_group_name_H-M   'P 1'
#
loop_
_entity.id
_entity.type
_entity.pdbx_description
1 polymer ?
#
loop_
_entity_poly.entity_id
_entity_poly.type
_entity_poly.pdbx_seq_one_letter_code
_entity_poly.pdbx_strand_id
1 'polypeptide(L)'
;MHKKSLYHLLGVFFISLCLINCSEDNVSSMPQKSDIEIDFITTLGGSKNESAQAVINTTDGGYAILGHAQSMDGDVTNKSNESYDYWLLKYDATNQLQWQKTYGGSDDDRGADLIQTSDGGYALIGKSKSNDLDVSENAGFDDFWIFKLDSSGSISWESTFGFAGSDTAFSILQTNDNGYLLTGVL
;
A
#
# COMPACT_ATOMS: atom_id res chain seq x y z
N MET A 1 43.53 -79.44 -21.90
CA MET A 1 43.23 -78.93 -20.59
C MET A 1 43.79 -77.50 -20.50
N HIS A 2 42.96 -76.52 -20.72
CA HIS A 2 43.37 -75.10 -20.72
C HIS A 2 42.75 -74.41 -19.50
N LYS A 3 43.59 -74.01 -18.57
CA LYS A 3 43.17 -73.11 -17.41
C LYS A 3 43.01 -71.71 -17.95
N LYS A 4 41.82 -71.15 -17.82
CA LYS A 4 41.57 -69.71 -18.00
C LYS A 4 41.85 -68.99 -16.68
N SER A 5 42.85 -68.11 -16.74
CA SER A 5 43.18 -67.20 -15.67
C SER A 5 42.23 -66.02 -15.69
N LEU A 6 41.57 -65.80 -14.53
CA LEU A 6 40.68 -64.67 -14.36
C LEU A 6 41.45 -63.50 -13.71
N TYR A 7 41.70 -62.47 -14.48
CA TYR A 7 42.29 -61.23 -13.92
C TYR A 7 41.23 -60.39 -13.27
N HIS A 8 41.37 -60.20 -11.99
CA HIS A 8 40.57 -59.20 -11.26
C HIS A 8 41.25 -57.83 -11.47
N LEU A 9 40.56 -56.97 -12.18
CA LEU A 9 40.97 -55.56 -12.32
C LEU A 9 40.46 -54.82 -11.07
N LEU A 10 41.35 -54.53 -10.10
CA LEU A 10 41.06 -53.66 -8.99
C LEU A 10 41.12 -52.23 -9.50
N GLY A 11 39.96 -51.63 -9.72
CA GLY A 11 39.85 -50.20 -9.97
C GLY A 11 40.03 -49.43 -8.69
N VAL A 12 41.19 -48.79 -8.52
CA VAL A 12 41.43 -47.84 -7.45
C VAL A 12 40.74 -46.53 -7.82
N PHE A 13 39.60 -46.26 -7.20
CA PHE A 13 38.95 -44.96 -7.32
C PHE A 13 39.68 -43.99 -6.38
N PHE A 14 40.49 -43.09 -6.94
CA PHE A 14 40.98 -41.93 -6.25
C PHE A 14 39.84 -40.93 -6.11
N ILE A 15 39.19 -40.91 -4.95
CA ILE A 15 38.33 -39.78 -4.57
C ILE A 15 39.28 -38.66 -4.19
N SER A 16 39.50 -37.73 -5.09
CA SER A 16 40.13 -36.45 -4.77
C SER A 16 39.16 -35.64 -3.89
N LEU A 17 39.38 -35.72 -2.59
CA LEU A 17 38.70 -34.88 -1.64
C LEU A 17 39.27 -33.45 -1.78
N CYS A 18 38.66 -32.64 -2.63
CA CYS A 18 38.90 -31.21 -2.61
C CYS A 18 38.40 -30.70 -1.25
N LEU A 19 39.28 -30.63 -0.27
CA LEU A 19 39.07 -29.78 0.88
C LEU A 19 39.06 -28.33 0.39
N ILE A 20 37.87 -27.82 0.09
CA ILE A 20 37.69 -26.39 -0.02
C ILE A 20 37.85 -25.89 1.41
N ASN A 21 39.07 -25.39 1.69
CA ASN A 21 39.32 -24.63 2.90
C ASN A 21 38.53 -23.33 2.71
N CYS A 22 37.28 -23.31 3.17
CA CYS A 22 36.57 -22.06 3.40
C CYS A 22 37.33 -21.39 4.53
N SER A 23 38.24 -20.49 4.18
CA SER A 23 38.82 -19.57 5.17
C SER A 23 37.62 -18.77 5.74
N GLU A 24 37.45 -18.86 7.04
CA GLU A 24 36.43 -18.11 7.78
C GLU A 24 36.68 -16.57 7.78
N ASP A 25 37.60 -16.10 6.96
CA ASP A 25 38.10 -14.73 7.02
C ASP A 25 37.48 -13.81 5.99
N ASN A 26 36.19 -13.94 5.69
CA ASN A 26 35.40 -12.87 5.04
C ASN A 26 33.91 -13.13 5.16
N VAL A 27 33.45 -13.51 6.33
CA VAL A 27 32.13 -13.06 6.74
C VAL A 27 32.29 -11.57 7.07
N SER A 28 32.35 -10.74 6.03
CA SER A 28 31.99 -9.34 6.20
C SER A 28 30.67 -9.39 6.95
N SER A 29 30.70 -8.93 8.19
CA SER A 29 29.55 -8.90 9.09
C SER A 29 28.32 -8.60 8.24
N MET A 30 27.43 -9.59 8.08
CA MET A 30 26.07 -9.25 7.70
C MET A 30 25.72 -8.08 8.61
N PRO A 31 25.20 -6.96 8.09
CA PRO A 31 24.78 -5.89 8.96
C PRO A 31 23.99 -6.56 10.07
N GLN A 32 24.47 -6.43 11.30
CA GLN A 32 23.73 -6.95 12.45
C GLN A 32 22.32 -6.43 12.23
N LYS A 33 21.34 -7.34 12.30
CA LYS A 33 19.93 -6.98 12.30
C LYS A 33 19.86 -5.81 13.27
N SER A 34 19.80 -4.59 12.73
CA SER A 34 19.58 -3.41 13.57
C SER A 34 18.30 -3.74 14.31
N ASP A 35 18.38 -3.83 15.61
CA ASP A 35 17.19 -4.04 16.42
C ASP A 35 16.23 -2.94 15.99
N ILE A 36 15.13 -3.34 15.33
CA ILE A 36 14.09 -2.38 14.94
C ILE A 36 13.48 -1.95 16.25
N GLU A 37 13.80 -0.73 16.66
CA GLU A 37 13.19 -0.10 17.81
C GLU A 37 11.84 0.46 17.38
N ILE A 38 10.79 0.18 18.16
CA ILE A 38 9.46 0.75 17.95
C ILE A 38 9.40 1.99 18.84
N ASP A 39 9.47 3.16 18.24
CA ASP A 39 9.45 4.44 18.96
C ASP A 39 8.09 4.69 19.62
N PHE A 40 7.00 4.36 18.91
CA PHE A 40 5.65 4.51 19.45
C PHE A 40 4.65 3.60 18.70
N ILE A 41 3.54 3.31 19.35
CA ILE A 41 2.37 2.67 18.77
C ILE A 41 1.16 3.54 19.10
N THR A 42 0.35 3.84 18.06
CA THR A 42 -0.92 4.54 18.23
C THR A 42 -2.03 3.77 17.55
N THR A 43 -3.21 3.79 18.13
CA THR A 43 -4.44 3.26 17.55
C THR A 43 -5.41 4.41 17.33
N LEU A 44 -6.06 4.40 16.18
CA LEU A 44 -7.06 5.41 15.79
C LEU A 44 -8.32 4.68 15.34
N GLY A 45 -9.47 5.26 15.64
CA GLY A 45 -10.76 4.71 15.23
C GLY A 45 -11.90 5.17 16.13
N GLY A 46 -13.04 4.53 15.92
CA GLY A 46 -14.24 4.77 16.69
C GLY A 46 -14.93 3.48 17.13
N SER A 47 -16.24 3.48 17.20
CA SER A 47 -17.03 2.34 17.69
C SER A 47 -17.24 1.23 16.66
N LYS A 48 -16.85 1.44 15.39
CA LYS A 48 -17.02 0.48 14.28
C LYS A 48 -15.67 0.07 13.68
N ASN A 49 -15.64 -0.25 12.40
CA ASN A 49 -14.44 -0.79 11.74
C ASN A 49 -13.72 0.29 10.94
N GLU A 50 -12.43 0.36 11.14
CA GLU A 50 -11.48 1.16 10.36
C GLU A 50 -10.36 0.27 9.81
N SER A 51 -9.77 0.69 8.70
CA SER A 51 -8.62 0.01 8.13
C SER A 51 -7.69 1.02 7.46
N ALA A 52 -6.39 0.96 7.77
CA ALA A 52 -5.36 1.67 7.03
C ALA A 52 -4.93 0.84 5.82
N GLN A 53 -4.70 1.50 4.67
CA GLN A 53 -4.34 0.86 3.40
C GLN A 53 -2.97 1.32 2.89
N ALA A 54 -2.66 2.60 2.98
CA ALA A 54 -1.43 3.16 2.46
C ALA A 54 -0.90 4.27 3.36
N VAL A 55 0.42 4.45 3.34
CA VAL A 55 1.12 5.55 4.01
C VAL A 55 2.23 6.08 3.10
N ILE A 56 2.36 7.39 3.04
CA ILE A 56 3.41 8.07 2.28
C ILE A 56 4.12 9.12 3.13
N ASN A 57 5.39 9.35 2.85
CA ASN A 57 6.07 10.55 3.32
C ASN A 57 5.60 11.77 2.53
N THR A 58 5.51 12.91 3.21
CA THR A 58 5.16 14.19 2.57
C THR A 58 6.36 15.14 2.53
N THR A 59 6.36 16.06 1.57
CA THR A 59 7.50 16.95 1.27
C THR A 59 7.85 17.90 2.43
N ASP A 60 6.94 18.10 3.37
CA ASP A 60 7.14 18.87 4.60
C ASP A 60 7.82 18.08 5.73
N GLY A 61 8.25 16.84 5.45
CA GLY A 61 8.89 15.94 6.41
C GLY A 61 7.91 15.14 7.27
N GLY A 62 6.61 15.33 7.12
CA GLY A 62 5.57 14.55 7.76
C GLY A 62 5.14 13.34 6.93
N TYR A 63 3.92 12.87 7.15
CA TYR A 63 3.35 11.74 6.42
C TYR A 63 1.83 11.86 6.29
N ALA A 64 1.28 11.13 5.32
CA ALA A 64 -0.16 10.98 5.17
C ALA A 64 -0.54 9.50 5.18
N ILE A 65 -1.65 9.17 5.84
CA ILE A 65 -2.20 7.81 5.93
C ILE A 65 -3.57 7.80 5.28
N LEU A 66 -3.76 6.90 4.32
CA LEU A 66 -5.06 6.62 3.74
C LEU A 66 -5.60 5.31 4.27
N GLY A 67 -6.86 5.32 4.62
CA GLY A 67 -7.65 4.15 4.91
C GLY A 67 -9.11 4.34 4.54
N HIS A 68 -9.96 3.62 5.22
CA HIS A 68 -11.41 3.83 5.19
C HIS A 68 -11.98 3.60 6.58
N ALA A 69 -13.02 4.32 6.91
CA ALA A 69 -13.66 4.32 8.22
C ALA A 69 -15.17 4.14 8.10
N GLN A 70 -15.72 3.35 9.03
CA GLN A 70 -17.17 3.15 9.17
C GLN A 70 -17.73 3.92 10.38
N SER A 71 -16.90 4.25 11.37
CA SER A 71 -17.30 5.00 12.54
C SER A 71 -17.70 6.43 12.20
N MET A 72 -18.59 6.98 13.03
CA MET A 72 -18.98 8.41 13.04
C MET A 72 -18.60 9.07 14.37
N ASP A 73 -17.72 8.43 15.14
CA ASP A 73 -17.31 8.84 16.49
C ASP A 73 -15.83 8.54 16.73
N GLY A 74 -15.37 8.78 17.96
CA GLY A 74 -13.97 8.57 18.34
C GLY A 74 -13.05 9.52 17.61
N ASP A 75 -12.03 8.96 16.95
CA ASP A 75 -11.08 9.75 16.17
C ASP A 75 -11.61 10.13 14.78
N VAL A 76 -12.68 9.49 14.30
CA VAL A 76 -13.29 9.79 13.00
C VAL A 76 -14.21 10.98 13.11
N THR A 77 -13.90 12.07 12.44
CA THR A 77 -14.69 13.30 12.47
C THR A 77 -15.28 13.62 11.10
N ASN A 78 -16.39 14.37 11.11
CA ASN A 78 -17.08 14.87 9.91
C ASN A 78 -17.67 13.79 8.98
N LYS A 79 -17.93 12.61 9.50
CA LYS A 79 -18.65 11.55 8.80
C LYS A 79 -20.12 11.54 9.21
N SER A 80 -21.03 11.36 8.24
CA SER A 80 -22.47 11.53 8.44
C SER A 80 -23.31 10.26 8.31
N ASN A 81 -22.70 9.15 7.88
CA ASN A 81 -23.38 7.86 7.68
C ASN A 81 -22.51 6.69 8.16
N GLU A 82 -23.06 5.49 8.21
CA GLU A 82 -22.37 4.27 8.68
C GLU A 82 -21.77 3.41 7.56
N SER A 83 -21.76 3.87 6.30
CA SER A 83 -21.02 3.23 5.22
C SER A 83 -19.52 3.40 5.42
N TYR A 84 -18.69 2.71 4.68
CA TYR A 84 -17.26 3.00 4.65
C TYR A 84 -17.01 4.21 3.75
N ASP A 85 -16.26 5.20 4.24
CA ASP A 85 -15.72 6.29 3.43
C ASP A 85 -14.19 6.26 3.48
N TYR A 86 -13.53 6.80 2.47
CA TYR A 86 -12.09 7.07 2.54
C TYR A 86 -11.80 7.91 3.77
N TRP A 87 -10.75 7.58 4.49
CA TRP A 87 -10.29 8.35 5.64
C TRP A 87 -8.82 8.71 5.46
N LEU A 88 -8.56 9.99 5.30
CA LEU A 88 -7.22 10.54 5.09
C LEU A 88 -6.80 11.34 6.31
N LEU A 89 -5.60 11.01 6.83
CA LEU A 89 -4.98 11.69 7.96
C LEU A 89 -3.64 12.27 7.52
N LYS A 90 -3.37 13.52 7.85
CA LYS A 90 -2.10 14.19 7.61
C LYS A 90 -1.42 14.53 8.93
N TYR A 91 -0.18 14.06 9.07
CA TYR A 91 0.69 14.31 10.21
C TYR A 91 1.90 15.15 9.81
N ASP A 92 2.40 15.97 10.73
CA ASP A 92 3.65 16.70 10.58
C ASP A 92 4.88 15.83 10.95
N ALA A 93 6.08 16.41 10.82
CA ALA A 93 7.35 15.75 11.12
C ALA A 93 7.55 15.42 12.63
N THR A 94 6.68 15.94 13.51
CA THR A 94 6.72 15.69 14.95
C THR A 94 5.62 14.73 15.41
N ASN A 95 4.99 14.00 14.46
CA ASN A 95 3.89 13.08 14.70
C ASN A 95 2.61 13.74 15.26
N GLN A 96 2.40 15.04 15.00
CA GLN A 96 1.17 15.71 15.37
C GLN A 96 0.19 15.68 14.19
N LEU A 97 -1.06 15.29 14.48
CA LEU A 97 -2.13 15.32 13.49
C LEU A 97 -2.41 16.78 13.09
N GLN A 98 -2.20 17.09 11.81
CA GLN A 98 -2.50 18.41 11.25
C GLN A 98 -3.97 18.53 10.86
N TRP A 99 -4.47 17.53 10.15
CA TRP A 99 -5.86 17.43 9.77
C TRP A 99 -6.24 16.00 9.41
N GLN A 100 -7.53 15.73 9.42
CA GLN A 100 -8.13 14.51 8.89
C GLN A 100 -9.43 14.86 8.15
N LYS A 101 -9.76 14.04 7.15
CA LYS A 101 -11.01 14.17 6.40
C LYS A 101 -11.51 12.83 5.92
N THR A 102 -12.83 12.71 5.81
CA THR A 102 -13.51 11.60 5.15
C THR A 102 -14.03 12.06 3.81
N TYR A 103 -14.05 11.15 2.82
CA TYR A 103 -14.54 11.38 1.46
C TYR A 103 -15.36 10.18 1.02
N GLY A 104 -16.53 10.42 0.45
CA GLY A 104 -17.42 9.38 -0.02
C GLY A 104 -18.84 9.89 -0.21
N GLY A 105 -19.75 8.96 -0.42
CA GLY A 105 -21.16 9.21 -0.55
C GLY A 105 -22.02 8.44 0.46
N SER A 106 -23.20 8.03 0.06
CA SER A 106 -24.12 7.34 0.96
C SER A 106 -23.83 5.84 1.11
N ASP A 107 -23.06 5.24 0.19
CA ASP A 107 -22.68 3.83 0.16
C ASP A 107 -21.20 3.61 0.51
N ASP A 108 -20.72 2.36 0.37
CA ASP A 108 -19.35 1.99 0.72
C ASP A 108 -18.31 2.52 -0.28
N ASP A 109 -17.38 3.35 0.21
CA ASP A 109 -16.26 3.93 -0.53
C ASP A 109 -14.95 3.59 0.18
N ARG A 110 -14.00 2.93 -0.52
CA ARG A 110 -12.81 2.38 0.12
C ARG A 110 -11.53 2.78 -0.61
N GLY A 111 -10.69 3.55 0.09
CA GLY A 111 -9.36 3.91 -0.38
C GLY A 111 -8.43 2.72 -0.47
N ALA A 112 -7.57 2.71 -1.49
CA ALA A 112 -6.55 1.70 -1.72
C ALA A 112 -5.13 2.28 -1.71
N ASP A 113 -4.91 3.40 -2.41
CA ASP A 113 -3.58 4.00 -2.54
C ASP A 113 -3.66 5.53 -2.64
N LEU A 114 -2.56 6.19 -2.27
CA LEU A 114 -2.42 7.64 -2.35
C LEU A 114 -1.00 8.04 -2.74
N ILE A 115 -0.90 9.20 -3.37
CA ILE A 115 0.38 9.88 -3.63
C ILE A 115 0.27 11.35 -3.22
N GLN A 116 1.41 11.96 -2.87
CA GLN A 116 1.51 13.41 -2.88
C GLN A 116 1.88 13.85 -4.30
N THR A 117 1.11 14.80 -4.83
CA THR A 117 1.29 15.32 -6.20
C THR A 117 2.32 16.44 -6.24
N SER A 118 2.87 16.70 -7.43
CA SER A 118 3.93 17.70 -7.65
C SER A 118 3.56 19.13 -7.24
N ASP A 119 2.27 19.43 -7.15
CA ASP A 119 1.74 20.72 -6.68
C ASP A 119 1.54 20.79 -5.14
N GLY A 120 1.97 19.74 -4.42
CA GLY A 120 1.85 19.64 -2.96
C GLY A 120 0.49 19.16 -2.43
N GLY A 121 -0.46 18.88 -3.32
CA GLY A 121 -1.73 18.25 -2.99
C GLY A 121 -1.61 16.72 -2.94
N TYR A 122 -2.74 16.03 -3.05
CA TYR A 122 -2.79 14.55 -3.00
C TYR A 122 -3.66 14.00 -4.13
N ALA A 123 -3.34 12.83 -4.63
CA ALA A 123 -4.26 12.04 -5.45
C ALA A 123 -4.50 10.69 -4.77
N LEU A 124 -5.76 10.30 -4.68
CA LEU A 124 -6.22 9.10 -4.00
C LEU A 124 -6.98 8.23 -4.98
N ILE A 125 -6.88 6.93 -4.79
CA ILE A 125 -7.60 5.95 -5.58
C ILE A 125 -8.10 4.79 -4.74
N GLY A 126 -9.14 4.15 -5.21
CA GLY A 126 -9.73 2.94 -4.65
C GLY A 126 -11.01 2.61 -5.40
N LYS A 127 -12.06 2.31 -4.67
CA LYS A 127 -13.36 1.99 -5.24
C LYS A 127 -14.48 2.74 -4.53
N SER A 128 -15.57 2.98 -5.24
CA SER A 128 -16.78 3.59 -4.74
C SER A 128 -18.01 2.83 -5.19
N LYS A 129 -19.02 2.74 -4.32
CA LYS A 129 -20.39 2.33 -4.63
C LYS A 129 -21.36 3.49 -4.70
N SER A 130 -20.92 4.64 -4.25
CA SER A 130 -21.74 5.84 -4.16
C SER A 130 -21.94 6.49 -5.53
N ASN A 131 -23.04 7.24 -5.65
CA ASN A 131 -23.33 8.10 -6.79
C ASN A 131 -23.92 9.44 -6.33
N ASP A 132 -23.47 9.92 -5.17
CA ASP A 132 -23.92 11.14 -4.54
C ASP A 132 -22.79 11.77 -3.69
N LEU A 133 -23.04 12.96 -3.16
CA LEU A 133 -22.11 13.73 -2.31
C LEU A 133 -20.78 14.01 -3.04
N ASP A 134 -19.69 13.35 -2.61
CA ASP A 134 -18.36 13.53 -3.19
C ASP A 134 -18.15 12.73 -4.48
N VAL A 135 -19.03 11.80 -4.80
CA VAL A 135 -18.96 10.90 -5.97
C VAL A 135 -20.03 11.28 -6.98
N SER A 136 -19.63 11.79 -8.15
CA SER A 136 -20.58 12.33 -9.14
C SER A 136 -21.38 11.27 -9.87
N GLU A 137 -20.80 10.08 -10.10
CA GLU A 137 -21.45 8.99 -10.83
C GLU A 137 -20.84 7.63 -10.50
N ASN A 138 -21.60 6.56 -10.77
CA ASN A 138 -21.19 5.17 -10.67
C ASN A 138 -21.92 4.36 -11.73
N ALA A 139 -21.20 3.52 -12.48
CA ALA A 139 -21.76 2.74 -13.59
C ALA A 139 -22.15 1.32 -13.20
N GLY A 140 -21.74 0.83 -12.04
CA GLY A 140 -21.89 -0.55 -11.62
C GLY A 140 -22.16 -0.75 -10.13
N PHE A 141 -21.53 -1.76 -9.56
CA PHE A 141 -21.55 -2.03 -8.12
C PHE A 141 -20.43 -1.28 -7.40
N ASP A 142 -19.18 -1.51 -7.81
CA ASP A 142 -18.02 -0.75 -7.37
C ASP A 142 -17.33 -0.23 -8.64
N ASP A 143 -17.00 1.04 -8.71
CA ASP A 143 -16.19 1.64 -9.76
C ASP A 143 -14.86 2.14 -9.19
N PHE A 144 -13.80 2.22 -9.99
CA PHE A 144 -12.61 3.01 -9.62
C PHE A 144 -13.06 4.42 -9.30
N TRP A 145 -12.65 4.91 -8.16
CA TRP A 145 -12.81 6.31 -7.82
C TRP A 145 -11.46 6.95 -7.57
N ILE A 146 -11.13 7.93 -8.41
CA ILE A 146 -9.94 8.76 -8.27
C ILE A 146 -10.37 10.19 -7.94
N PHE A 147 -9.69 10.81 -7.01
CA PHE A 147 -9.86 12.25 -6.77
C PHE A 147 -8.57 12.92 -6.37
N LYS A 148 -8.48 14.20 -6.75
CA LYS A 148 -7.36 15.08 -6.49
C LYS A 148 -7.75 16.07 -5.41
N LEU A 149 -6.88 16.20 -4.41
CA LEU A 149 -7.01 17.17 -3.33
C LEU A 149 -5.97 18.28 -3.49
N ASP A 150 -6.29 19.46 -3.05
CA ASP A 150 -5.30 20.48 -2.74
C ASP A 150 -4.50 20.12 -1.48
N SER A 151 -3.52 20.93 -1.11
CA SER A 151 -2.69 20.69 0.10
C SER A 151 -3.46 20.79 1.42
N SER A 152 -4.65 21.40 1.41
CA SER A 152 -5.55 21.49 2.59
C SER A 152 -6.53 20.31 2.70
N GLY A 153 -6.48 19.36 1.74
CA GLY A 153 -7.39 18.23 1.65
C GLY A 153 -8.77 18.58 1.09
N SER A 154 -8.92 19.64 0.31
CA SER A 154 -10.18 19.94 -0.40
C SER A 154 -10.16 19.31 -1.78
N ILE A 155 -11.27 18.70 -2.22
CA ILE A 155 -11.39 18.08 -3.53
C ILE A 155 -11.28 19.17 -4.61
N SER A 156 -10.31 19.00 -5.52
CA SER A 156 -10.12 19.85 -6.69
C SER A 156 -10.86 19.29 -7.89
N TRP A 157 -10.86 17.99 -8.07
CA TRP A 157 -11.61 17.24 -9.05
C TRP A 157 -11.71 15.75 -8.63
N GLU A 158 -12.70 15.06 -9.16
CA GLU A 158 -12.87 13.63 -9.01
C GLU A 158 -13.35 13.00 -10.33
N SER A 159 -13.21 11.69 -10.46
CA SER A 159 -13.76 10.91 -11.57
C SER A 159 -13.87 9.43 -11.19
N THR A 160 -14.88 8.77 -11.76
CA THR A 160 -15.04 7.32 -11.66
C THR A 160 -14.74 6.65 -12.99
N PHE A 161 -14.28 5.40 -12.93
CA PHE A 161 -14.02 4.57 -14.11
C PHE A 161 -14.45 3.13 -13.81
N GLY A 162 -15.35 2.60 -14.60
CA GLY A 162 -15.83 1.25 -14.43
C GLY A 162 -16.88 0.85 -15.43
N PHE A 163 -17.40 -0.38 -15.25
CA PHE A 163 -18.45 -0.97 -16.05
C PHE A 163 -19.59 -1.46 -15.14
N ALA A 164 -20.48 -2.27 -15.66
CA ALA A 164 -21.63 -2.78 -14.89
C ALA A 164 -21.27 -3.79 -13.77
N GLY A 165 -20.00 -4.14 -13.61
CA GLY A 165 -19.49 -5.07 -12.59
C GLY A 165 -19.01 -4.40 -11.32
N SER A 166 -18.09 -5.09 -10.62
CA SER A 166 -17.33 -4.52 -9.52
C SER A 166 -15.89 -4.31 -9.97
N ASP A 167 -15.50 -3.07 -10.06
CA ASP A 167 -14.20 -2.63 -10.51
C ASP A 167 -13.39 -2.12 -9.32
N THR A 168 -12.12 -2.47 -9.22
CA THR A 168 -11.31 -2.15 -8.03
C THR A 168 -9.93 -1.67 -8.43
N ALA A 169 -9.60 -0.43 -8.07
CA ALA A 169 -8.26 0.12 -8.22
C ALA A 169 -7.33 -0.30 -7.08
N PHE A 170 -6.05 -0.47 -7.38
CA PHE A 170 -5.04 -0.91 -6.42
C PHE A 170 -3.92 0.08 -6.20
N SER A 171 -3.46 0.78 -7.26
CA SER A 171 -2.33 1.69 -7.12
C SER A 171 -2.37 2.83 -8.13
N ILE A 172 -1.75 3.95 -7.74
CA ILE A 172 -1.67 5.18 -8.50
C ILE A 172 -0.23 5.71 -8.51
N LEU A 173 0.16 6.29 -9.64
CA LEU A 173 1.35 7.14 -9.71
C LEU A 173 1.08 8.38 -10.57
N GLN A 174 1.78 9.48 -10.28
CA GLN A 174 1.79 10.65 -11.15
C GLN A 174 2.90 10.53 -12.19
N THR A 175 2.54 10.73 -13.47
CA THR A 175 3.50 10.71 -14.58
C THR A 175 4.22 12.07 -14.72
N ASN A 176 5.35 12.09 -15.47
CA ASN A 176 6.17 13.31 -15.62
C ASN A 176 5.45 14.46 -16.34
N ASP A 177 4.39 14.17 -17.08
CA ASP A 177 3.52 15.15 -17.74
C ASP A 177 2.34 15.60 -16.87
N ASN A 178 2.36 15.26 -15.57
CA ASN A 178 1.32 15.49 -14.57
C ASN A 178 0.02 14.70 -14.80
N GLY A 179 0.03 13.69 -15.67
CA GLY A 179 -1.03 12.70 -15.77
C GLY A 179 -0.98 11.69 -14.62
N TYR A 180 -1.88 10.70 -14.65
CA TYR A 180 -1.93 9.63 -13.66
C TYR A 180 -1.97 8.27 -14.36
N LEU A 181 -1.21 7.32 -13.83
CA LEU A 181 -1.31 5.91 -14.20
C LEU A 181 -1.98 5.15 -13.05
N LEU A 182 -3.03 4.42 -13.37
CA LEU A 182 -3.83 3.66 -12.44
C LEU A 182 -3.70 2.17 -12.75
N THR A 183 -3.70 1.34 -11.72
CA THR A 183 -3.75 -0.12 -11.86
C THR A 183 -4.89 -0.70 -11.05
N GLY A 184 -5.50 -1.77 -11.56
CA GLY A 184 -6.62 -2.41 -10.89
C GLY A 184 -7.23 -3.53 -11.73
N VAL A 185 -8.45 -3.91 -11.40
CA VAL A 185 -9.27 -4.90 -12.09
C VAL A 185 -10.58 -4.22 -12.53
N LEU A 186 -10.89 -4.38 -13.82
CA LEU A 186 -12.13 -3.93 -14.48
C LEU A 186 -12.93 -5.16 -14.91
#